data_6ce83c801d6c01d2c5d05822ae8d9c7f
#
_entry.id   6ce83c801d6c01d2c5d05822ae8d9c7f
#
_cell.length_a   1.000
_cell.length_b   1.000
_cell.length_c   1.000
_cell.angle_alpha   90.00
_cell.angle_beta   90.00
_cell.angle_gamma   90.00
#
_symmetry.space_group_name_H-M   'P 1'
#
loop_
_entity.id
_entity.type
_entity.pdbx_description
1 polymer ?
#
loop_
_entity_poly.entity_id
_entity_poly.type
_entity_poly.pdbx_seq_one_letter_code
_entity_poly.pdbx_strand_id
1 'polypeptide(L)'
;MMEKVDSLDRLSIDIETYSSVDISKCGAYKYVSSQDFEILLFAYRYNDDEVEVIDMTKEELPESIKKDLLDTKVTKCAFNANFERIALSVYLKQYLPPEGWECTMVKALTLGLPGSLDACGKALGFKDSDRKMKAAGTRLINTFSKPIKPTIKNGGRTRNLPEHEPEKWAEFIEYNRRDVEVEIKIRKLCDKFPMLPEEYKAWCTDQRINDRGVRLDKDLADSVIELSEAYSKSLLGRAKAITGLDNPNSLQQLKLWLSNRLDKTIEGLTKADVSELLENDIDADVRKVLEIRQELGKTSTKKYVTMQNSVCDDDRIHGPVSYTHLTLPTIA
;
A
#
# COMPACT_ATOMS: atom_id res chain seq x y z
N MET A 1 33.88 -21.97 -27.49
CA MET A 1 34.19 -20.97 -26.46
C MET A 1 32.93 -20.16 -26.28
N MET A 2 32.14 -20.44 -25.23
CA MET A 2 31.03 -19.58 -24.89
C MET A 2 31.65 -18.31 -24.28
N GLU A 3 31.49 -17.17 -24.94
CA GLU A 3 31.80 -15.88 -24.35
C GLU A 3 31.08 -15.80 -22.99
N LYS A 4 31.84 -15.57 -21.92
CA LYS A 4 31.28 -15.11 -20.66
C LYS A 4 30.54 -13.80 -20.99
N VAL A 5 29.22 -13.85 -21.02
CA VAL A 5 28.42 -12.66 -20.88
C VAL A 5 28.89 -12.02 -19.57
N ASP A 6 29.51 -10.85 -19.66
CA ASP A 6 29.88 -10.05 -18.49
C ASP A 6 28.65 -10.03 -17.56
N SER A 7 28.84 -10.53 -16.36
CA SER A 7 27.77 -10.54 -15.36
C SER A 7 27.40 -9.09 -15.11
N LEU A 8 26.26 -8.67 -15.67
CA LEU A 8 25.66 -7.39 -15.32
C LEU A 8 25.67 -7.27 -13.80
N ASP A 9 26.35 -6.25 -13.29
CA ASP A 9 26.37 -6.01 -11.87
C ASP A 9 24.94 -5.86 -11.37
N ARG A 10 24.57 -6.64 -10.35
CA ARG A 10 23.26 -6.62 -9.72
C ARG A 10 23.34 -6.00 -8.34
N LEU A 11 22.47 -5.07 -8.09
CA LEU A 11 22.32 -4.39 -6.82
C LEU A 11 20.95 -4.70 -6.25
N SER A 12 20.87 -5.66 -5.31
CA SER A 12 19.64 -5.95 -4.55
C SER A 12 19.46 -4.91 -3.46
N ILE A 13 18.22 -4.39 -3.30
CA ILE A 13 17.92 -3.25 -2.43
C ILE A 13 16.62 -3.52 -1.66
N ASP A 14 16.59 -3.06 -0.42
CA ASP A 14 15.37 -2.86 0.37
C ASP A 14 15.54 -1.60 1.23
N ILE A 15 14.50 -0.81 1.39
CA ILE A 15 14.55 0.44 2.16
C ILE A 15 13.47 0.49 3.22
N GLU A 16 13.82 1.08 4.36
CA GLU A 16 12.86 1.47 5.38
C GLU A 16 12.72 2.98 5.42
N THR A 17 11.50 3.46 5.53
CA THR A 17 11.20 4.89 5.34
C THR A 17 10.31 5.43 6.44
N TYR A 18 10.27 6.75 6.58
CA TYR A 18 9.33 7.48 7.42
C TYR A 18 8.58 8.54 6.61
N SER A 19 7.32 8.71 6.93
CA SER A 19 6.53 9.89 6.55
C SER A 19 5.36 10.06 7.54
N SER A 20 4.93 11.29 7.78
CA SER A 20 3.72 11.58 8.55
C SER A 20 2.44 11.22 7.79
N VAL A 21 2.54 11.01 6.49
CA VAL A 21 1.40 10.66 5.63
C VAL A 21 1.17 9.15 5.63
N ASP A 22 -0.08 8.72 5.72
CA ASP A 22 -0.44 7.30 5.72
C ASP A 22 -0.46 6.75 4.30
N ILE A 23 0.57 5.97 3.94
CA ILE A 23 0.72 5.34 2.62
C ILE A 23 -0.50 4.52 2.20
N SER A 24 -1.23 3.92 3.14
CA SER A 24 -2.42 3.12 2.84
C SER A 24 -3.60 3.96 2.35
N LYS A 25 -3.59 5.26 2.63
CA LYS A 25 -4.63 6.21 2.23
C LYS A 25 -4.28 7.03 1.00
N CYS A 26 -2.99 7.36 0.83
CA CYS A 26 -2.56 8.29 -0.20
C CYS A 26 -1.75 7.63 -1.33
N GLY A 27 -1.32 6.38 -1.16
CA GLY A 27 -0.45 5.69 -2.12
C GLY A 27 1.03 6.10 -2.00
N ALA A 28 1.90 5.34 -2.68
CA ALA A 28 3.34 5.47 -2.55
C ALA A 28 3.86 6.84 -3.03
N TYR A 29 3.38 7.35 -4.15
CA TYR A 29 3.87 8.62 -4.72
C TYR A 29 3.59 9.82 -3.81
N LYS A 30 2.37 9.94 -3.28
CA LYS A 30 2.05 11.01 -2.33
C LYS A 30 2.81 10.86 -1.01
N TYR A 31 3.03 9.61 -0.58
CA TYR A 31 3.82 9.29 0.61
C TYR A 31 5.25 9.79 0.49
N VAL A 32 5.95 9.47 -0.61
CA VAL A 32 7.36 9.87 -0.80
C VAL A 32 7.52 11.35 -1.15
N SER A 33 6.47 12.04 -1.60
CA SER A 33 6.48 13.48 -1.88
C SER A 33 6.18 14.34 -0.65
N SER A 34 5.93 13.75 0.52
CA SER A 34 5.68 14.52 1.74
C SER A 34 6.95 15.26 2.16
N GLN A 35 6.77 16.43 2.81
CA GLN A 35 7.90 17.28 3.23
C GLN A 35 8.82 16.63 4.25
N ASP A 36 8.30 15.68 5.01
CA ASP A 36 9.01 14.96 6.08
C ASP A 36 9.34 13.51 5.70
N PHE A 37 9.26 13.19 4.39
CA PHE A 37 9.68 11.90 3.90
C PHE A 37 11.18 11.71 4.08
N GLU A 38 11.57 10.58 4.67
CA GLU A 38 12.96 10.18 4.89
C GLU A 38 13.15 8.69 4.59
N ILE A 39 14.29 8.35 4.01
CA ILE A 39 14.80 6.98 4.00
C ILE A 39 15.56 6.79 5.31
N LEU A 40 15.17 5.82 6.13
CA LEU A 40 15.74 5.53 7.43
C LEU A 40 16.88 4.53 7.35
N LEU A 41 16.65 3.46 6.59
CA LEU A 41 17.61 2.37 6.38
C LEU A 41 17.69 2.05 4.89
N PHE A 42 18.88 1.73 4.42
CA PHE A 42 19.14 1.27 3.06
C PHE A 42 19.95 -0.01 3.14
N ALA A 43 19.29 -1.15 2.97
CA ALA A 43 19.95 -2.44 2.86
C ALA A 43 20.26 -2.75 1.39
N TYR A 44 21.46 -3.23 1.14
CA TYR A 44 21.88 -3.54 -0.22
C TYR A 44 22.87 -4.70 -0.29
N ARG A 45 22.98 -5.27 -1.47
CA ARG A 45 23.97 -6.30 -1.80
C ARG A 45 24.34 -6.25 -3.26
N TYR A 46 25.62 -6.19 -3.54
CA TYR A 46 26.13 -6.42 -4.88
C TYR A 46 26.33 -7.92 -5.12
N ASN A 47 25.86 -8.41 -6.26
CA ASN A 47 26.05 -9.78 -6.75
C ASN A 47 25.92 -10.85 -5.64
N ASP A 48 27.03 -11.48 -5.25
CA ASP A 48 27.12 -12.52 -4.22
C ASP A 48 27.88 -12.07 -2.95
N ASP A 49 28.07 -10.75 -2.75
CA ASP A 49 28.68 -10.20 -1.55
C ASP A 49 27.77 -10.39 -0.30
N GLU A 50 28.18 -9.91 0.84
CA GLU A 50 27.33 -9.86 2.04
C GLU A 50 26.32 -8.71 1.94
N VAL A 51 25.19 -8.85 2.63
CA VAL A 51 24.21 -7.77 2.73
C VAL A 51 24.71 -6.72 3.72
N GLU A 52 24.83 -5.49 3.27
CA GLU A 52 25.15 -4.34 4.10
C GLU A 52 23.90 -3.49 4.36
N VAL A 53 23.85 -2.79 5.48
CA VAL A 53 22.78 -1.86 5.83
C VAL A 53 23.39 -0.53 6.25
N ILE A 54 22.95 0.53 5.57
CA ILE A 54 23.32 1.91 5.87
C ILE A 54 22.22 2.52 6.74
N ASP A 55 22.59 3.02 7.91
CA ASP A 55 21.73 3.80 8.79
C ASP A 55 21.68 5.26 8.30
N MET A 56 20.70 5.55 7.44
CA MET A 56 20.54 6.85 6.80
C MET A 56 20.22 7.99 7.78
N THR A 57 19.94 7.67 9.05
CA THR A 57 19.80 8.69 10.11
C THR A 57 21.14 9.21 10.60
N LYS A 58 22.23 8.53 10.25
CA LYS A 58 23.62 8.87 10.69
C LYS A 58 24.54 9.23 9.55
N GLU A 59 24.33 8.64 8.37
CA GLU A 59 25.21 8.81 7.23
C GLU A 59 24.41 8.87 5.91
N GLU A 60 24.99 9.45 4.89
CA GLU A 60 24.41 9.48 3.54
C GLU A 60 24.86 8.26 2.73
N LEU A 61 24.14 7.97 1.65
CA LEU A 61 24.57 6.96 0.69
C LEU A 61 25.93 7.33 0.09
N PRO A 62 26.89 6.39 0.04
CA PRO A 62 28.15 6.59 -0.67
C PRO A 62 27.94 6.99 -2.13
N GLU A 63 28.84 7.85 -2.64
CA GLU A 63 28.75 8.34 -4.03
C GLU A 63 28.85 7.21 -5.06
N SER A 64 29.55 6.11 -4.76
CA SER A 64 29.59 4.91 -5.60
C SER A 64 28.19 4.31 -5.77
N ILE A 65 27.45 4.13 -4.67
CA ILE A 65 26.07 3.60 -4.70
C ILE A 65 25.14 4.57 -5.43
N LYS A 66 25.23 5.88 -5.16
CA LYS A 66 24.44 6.89 -5.88
C LYS A 66 24.67 6.81 -7.38
N LYS A 67 25.93 6.65 -7.82
CA LYS A 67 26.30 6.48 -9.22
C LYS A 67 25.68 5.21 -9.82
N ASP A 68 25.75 4.08 -9.11
CA ASP A 68 25.23 2.81 -9.59
C ASP A 68 23.70 2.78 -9.65
N LEU A 69 23.04 3.49 -8.74
CA LEU A 69 21.58 3.69 -8.79
C LEU A 69 21.15 4.43 -10.07
N LEU A 70 21.98 5.35 -10.55
CA LEU A 70 21.73 6.14 -11.77
C LEU A 70 22.16 5.40 -13.05
N ASP A 71 23.07 4.44 -12.96
CA ASP A 71 23.56 3.68 -14.11
C ASP A 71 22.56 2.58 -14.50
N THR A 72 22.00 2.67 -15.70
CA THR A 72 21.08 1.65 -16.24
C THR A 72 21.76 0.34 -16.58
N LYS A 73 23.09 0.29 -16.62
CA LYS A 73 23.84 -0.95 -16.81
C LYS A 73 23.89 -1.81 -15.56
N VAL A 74 23.80 -1.19 -14.38
CA VAL A 74 23.64 -1.89 -13.10
C VAL A 74 22.17 -2.26 -12.93
N THR A 75 21.88 -3.55 -12.80
CA THR A 75 20.50 -4.02 -12.57
C THR A 75 20.13 -3.88 -11.10
N LYS A 76 19.21 -2.97 -10.78
CA LYS A 76 18.63 -2.83 -9.43
C LYS A 76 17.52 -3.85 -9.24
N CYS A 77 17.57 -4.63 -8.15
CA CYS A 77 16.60 -5.66 -7.83
C CYS A 77 15.94 -5.35 -6.48
N ALA A 78 14.62 -5.43 -6.40
CA ALA A 78 13.89 -5.29 -5.14
C ALA A 78 12.59 -6.10 -5.17
N PHE A 79 12.04 -6.42 -4.00
CA PHE A 79 10.70 -7.00 -3.92
C PHE A 79 9.66 -5.89 -3.85
N ASN A 80 8.92 -5.66 -4.94
CA ASN A 80 8.08 -4.49 -5.18
C ASN A 80 8.90 -3.23 -5.54
N ALA A 81 9.85 -3.40 -6.46
CA ALA A 81 10.83 -2.41 -6.91
C ALA A 81 10.25 -1.03 -7.28
N ASN A 82 8.94 -0.91 -7.49
CA ASN A 82 8.29 0.38 -7.71
C ASN A 82 8.49 1.33 -6.54
N PHE A 83 8.38 0.82 -5.30
CA PHE A 83 8.51 1.66 -4.11
C PHE A 83 9.94 2.19 -3.96
N GLU A 84 10.94 1.30 -4.05
CA GLU A 84 12.36 1.67 -3.96
C GLU A 84 12.72 2.67 -5.05
N ARG A 85 12.29 2.42 -6.29
CA ARG A 85 12.58 3.28 -7.44
C ARG A 85 12.06 4.70 -7.25
N ILE A 86 10.80 4.87 -6.84
CA ILE A 86 10.23 6.20 -6.64
C ILE A 86 10.80 6.91 -5.40
N ALA A 87 11.01 6.19 -4.31
CA ALA A 87 11.60 6.72 -3.09
C ALA A 87 13.03 7.22 -3.34
N LEU A 88 13.85 6.41 -4.01
CA LEU A 88 15.20 6.78 -4.39
C LEU A 88 15.25 7.89 -5.43
N SER A 89 14.25 7.98 -6.34
CA SER A 89 14.13 9.11 -7.26
C SER A 89 13.93 10.43 -6.52
N VAL A 90 13.10 10.42 -5.47
CA VAL A 90 12.89 11.60 -4.61
C VAL A 90 14.15 11.94 -3.80
N TYR A 91 14.77 10.94 -3.19
CA TYR A 91 16.01 11.12 -2.41
C TYR A 91 17.14 11.71 -3.24
N LEU A 92 17.38 11.16 -4.44
CA LEU A 92 18.43 11.61 -5.36
C LEU A 92 18.04 12.91 -6.11
N LYS A 93 16.78 13.35 -5.99
CA LYS A 93 16.23 14.46 -6.80
C LYS A 93 16.43 14.24 -8.30
N GLN A 94 16.40 12.99 -8.72
CA GLN A 94 16.60 12.58 -10.11
C GLN A 94 15.70 11.40 -10.46
N TYR A 95 15.04 11.48 -11.61
CA TYR A 95 14.19 10.40 -12.10
C TYR A 95 15.00 9.14 -12.40
N LEU A 96 14.60 8.04 -11.80
CA LEU A 96 15.13 6.71 -12.07
C LEU A 96 14.19 5.98 -13.05
N PRO A 97 14.61 5.78 -14.31
CA PRO A 97 13.77 5.09 -15.27
C PRO A 97 13.57 3.61 -14.87
N PRO A 98 12.43 2.99 -15.23
CA PRO A 98 12.17 1.60 -14.86
C PRO A 98 13.13 0.61 -15.53
N GLU A 99 13.76 1.00 -16.65
CA GLU A 99 14.80 0.22 -17.29
C GLU A 99 16.02 0.11 -16.36
N GLY A 100 16.58 -1.07 -16.25
CA GLY A 100 17.64 -1.36 -15.29
C GLY A 100 17.11 -1.71 -13.88
N TRP A 101 15.78 -1.83 -13.71
CA TRP A 101 15.16 -2.38 -12.50
C TRP A 101 14.54 -3.74 -12.78
N GLU A 102 14.69 -4.66 -11.85
CA GLU A 102 13.97 -5.93 -11.81
C GLU A 102 13.10 -6.00 -10.55
N CYS A 103 11.82 -6.28 -10.74
CA CYS A 103 10.89 -6.47 -9.63
C CYS A 103 10.72 -7.97 -9.36
N THR A 104 11.27 -8.45 -8.24
CA THR A 104 11.16 -9.86 -7.85
C THR A 104 9.71 -10.26 -7.56
N MET A 105 8.88 -9.33 -7.05
CA MET A 105 7.45 -9.57 -6.88
C MET A 105 6.76 -9.85 -8.22
N VAL A 106 7.05 -9.06 -9.26
CA VAL A 106 6.46 -9.26 -10.59
C VAL A 106 6.93 -10.59 -11.18
N LYS A 107 8.23 -10.92 -11.09
CA LYS A 107 8.73 -12.25 -11.48
C LYS A 107 8.00 -13.38 -10.76
N ALA A 108 7.81 -13.28 -9.45
CA ALA A 108 7.07 -14.26 -8.67
C ALA A 108 5.62 -14.40 -9.14
N LEU A 109 4.93 -13.28 -9.41
CA LEU A 109 3.56 -13.27 -9.92
C LEU A 109 3.45 -13.95 -11.30
N THR A 110 4.42 -13.78 -12.20
CA THR A 110 4.44 -14.48 -13.51
C THR A 110 4.52 -16.00 -13.37
N LEU A 111 5.00 -16.48 -12.23
CA LEU A 111 5.10 -17.91 -11.89
C LEU A 111 3.92 -18.39 -11.02
N GLY A 112 2.90 -17.56 -10.81
CA GLY A 112 1.74 -17.90 -9.99
C GLY A 112 2.01 -17.88 -8.47
N LEU A 113 3.13 -17.30 -8.04
CA LEU A 113 3.48 -17.16 -6.63
C LEU A 113 2.78 -15.94 -5.99
N PRO A 114 2.59 -15.90 -4.67
CA PRO A 114 1.97 -14.77 -3.99
C PRO A 114 2.78 -13.46 -4.10
N GLY A 115 2.08 -12.31 -4.15
CA GLY A 115 2.67 -10.98 -4.26
C GLY A 115 3.20 -10.37 -2.95
N SER A 116 3.41 -11.13 -1.88
CA SER A 116 4.09 -10.63 -0.69
C SER A 116 5.34 -11.46 -0.38
N LEU A 117 6.39 -10.81 0.12
CA LEU A 117 7.68 -11.44 0.39
C LEU A 117 7.54 -12.67 1.31
N ASP A 118 6.81 -12.52 2.43
CA ASP A 118 6.56 -13.62 3.38
C ASP A 118 5.75 -14.76 2.76
N ALA A 119 4.63 -14.43 2.08
CA ALA A 119 3.78 -15.46 1.47
C ALA A 119 4.48 -16.18 0.32
N CYS A 120 5.30 -15.46 -0.46
CA CYS A 120 6.11 -16.06 -1.53
C CYS A 120 7.15 -17.03 -0.95
N GLY A 121 7.90 -16.62 0.07
CA GLY A 121 8.85 -17.50 0.75
C GLY A 121 8.19 -18.75 1.35
N LYS A 122 6.97 -18.58 1.92
CA LYS A 122 6.19 -19.71 2.43
C LYS A 122 5.76 -20.67 1.31
N ALA A 123 5.27 -20.16 0.20
CA ALA A 123 4.87 -20.96 -0.97
C ALA A 123 6.05 -21.74 -1.57
N LEU A 124 7.26 -21.17 -1.49
CA LEU A 124 8.51 -21.80 -1.92
C LEU A 124 9.11 -22.78 -0.88
N GLY A 125 8.44 -22.99 0.26
CA GLY A 125 8.87 -23.95 1.29
C GLY A 125 10.01 -23.47 2.17
N PHE A 126 10.27 -22.16 2.27
CA PHE A 126 11.30 -21.63 3.16
C PHE A 126 10.91 -21.87 4.62
N LYS A 127 11.90 -22.25 5.44
CA LYS A 127 11.72 -22.37 6.89
C LYS A 127 11.42 -21.02 7.53
N ASP A 128 10.80 -20.99 8.70
CA ASP A 128 10.48 -19.74 9.41
C ASP A 128 11.74 -18.90 9.69
N SER A 129 12.90 -19.54 9.96
CA SER A 129 14.19 -18.88 10.08
C SER A 129 14.69 -18.18 8.82
N ASP A 130 14.20 -18.59 7.66
CA ASP A 130 14.62 -18.12 6.34
C ASP A 130 13.60 -17.20 5.67
N ARG A 131 12.54 -16.85 6.36
CA ARG A 131 11.46 -15.98 5.86
C ARG A 131 11.50 -14.60 6.52
N LYS A 132 10.77 -13.69 5.93
CA LYS A 132 10.50 -12.37 6.51
C LYS A 132 9.90 -12.49 7.93
N MET A 133 10.42 -11.73 8.87
CA MET A 133 9.94 -11.67 10.26
C MET A 133 8.66 -10.82 10.37
N LYS A 134 7.56 -11.26 9.80
CA LYS A 134 6.32 -10.49 9.63
C LYS A 134 5.80 -9.82 10.91
N ALA A 135 5.74 -10.55 12.02
CA ALA A 135 5.22 -9.99 13.28
C ALA A 135 6.15 -8.91 13.86
N ALA A 136 7.48 -9.16 13.83
CA ALA A 136 8.47 -8.18 14.24
C ALA A 136 8.46 -6.96 13.31
N GLY A 137 8.43 -7.17 11.99
CA GLY A 137 8.39 -6.11 11.00
C GLY A 137 7.22 -5.16 11.18
N THR A 138 5.99 -5.66 11.34
CA THR A 138 4.82 -4.80 11.59
C THR A 138 4.99 -3.93 12.83
N ARG A 139 5.56 -4.49 13.91
CA ARG A 139 5.84 -3.74 15.15
C ARG A 139 6.89 -2.66 14.92
N LEU A 140 7.99 -2.98 14.24
CA LEU A 140 9.10 -2.08 13.97
C LEU A 140 8.70 -0.93 13.04
N ILE A 141 7.99 -1.24 11.96
CA ILE A 141 7.41 -0.26 11.03
C ILE A 141 6.45 0.70 11.79
N ASN A 142 5.56 0.18 12.64
CA ASN A 142 4.69 1.03 13.43
C ASN A 142 5.45 1.89 14.46
N THR A 143 6.65 1.46 14.87
CA THR A 143 7.48 2.22 15.83
C THR A 143 8.24 3.35 15.15
N PHE A 144 8.84 3.11 13.97
CA PHE A 144 9.79 4.06 13.36
C PHE A 144 9.29 4.71 12.07
N SER A 145 8.46 4.01 11.28
CA SER A 145 8.03 4.46 9.95
C SER A 145 6.72 5.25 9.95
N LYS A 146 6.08 5.44 11.11
CA LYS A 146 4.80 6.13 11.25
C LYS A 146 4.81 7.14 12.38
N PRO A 147 3.96 8.17 12.29
CA PRO A 147 3.75 9.08 13.42
C PRO A 147 3.11 8.33 14.60
N ILE A 148 3.49 8.75 15.79
CA ILE A 148 2.95 8.26 17.06
C ILE A 148 2.12 9.35 17.75
N LYS A 149 1.16 8.94 18.57
CA LYS A 149 0.39 9.89 19.35
C LYS A 149 1.25 10.49 20.47
N PRO A 150 1.29 11.82 20.62
CA PRO A 150 1.95 12.45 21.74
C PRO A 150 1.24 12.07 23.06
N THR A 151 2.02 11.66 24.04
CA THR A 151 1.56 11.29 25.38
C THR A 151 2.55 11.82 26.42
N ILE A 152 2.13 11.92 27.69
CA ILE A 152 3.04 12.27 28.78
C ILE A 152 4.19 11.25 28.88
N LYS A 153 3.90 9.95 28.66
CA LYS A 153 4.89 8.87 28.76
C LYS A 153 5.99 8.96 27.70
N ASN A 154 5.67 9.45 26.50
CA ASN A 154 6.66 9.60 25.43
C ASN A 154 7.22 11.03 25.32
N GLY A 155 7.00 11.88 26.33
CA GLY A 155 7.49 13.27 26.35
C GLY A 155 6.85 14.18 25.31
N GLY A 156 5.62 13.85 24.84
CA GLY A 156 4.91 14.64 23.84
C GLY A 156 5.39 14.41 22.39
N ARG A 157 6.18 13.38 22.14
CA ARG A 157 6.73 13.11 20.81
C ARG A 157 5.65 12.66 19.83
N THR A 158 5.82 13.07 18.58
CA THR A 158 5.01 12.65 17.42
C THR A 158 5.71 11.60 16.57
N ARG A 159 6.99 11.29 16.84
CA ARG A 159 7.84 10.35 16.11
C ARG A 159 8.83 9.68 17.06
N ASN A 160 9.22 8.45 16.81
CA ASN A 160 10.36 7.80 17.43
C ASN A 160 11.59 7.90 16.51
N LEU A 161 12.71 8.22 17.12
CA LEU A 161 14.04 8.23 16.51
C LEU A 161 14.86 7.04 17.07
N PRO A 162 16.01 6.67 16.47
CA PRO A 162 16.84 5.56 16.91
C PRO A 162 17.20 5.59 18.41
N GLU A 163 17.54 6.78 18.93
CA GLU A 163 17.93 6.98 20.32
C GLU A 163 16.80 6.77 21.33
N HIS A 164 15.54 6.84 20.90
CA HIS A 164 14.40 6.61 21.78
C HIS A 164 14.15 5.13 22.08
N GLU A 165 14.54 4.24 21.17
CA GLU A 165 14.31 2.80 21.24
C GLU A 165 15.49 2.03 20.60
N PRO A 166 16.72 2.14 21.15
CA PRO A 166 17.94 1.68 20.49
C PRO A 166 17.95 0.16 20.24
N GLU A 167 17.39 -0.65 21.14
CA GLU A 167 17.30 -2.11 20.94
C GLU A 167 16.38 -2.45 19.76
N LYS A 168 15.22 -1.79 19.67
CA LYS A 168 14.30 -1.99 18.53
C LYS A 168 14.90 -1.45 17.23
N TRP A 169 15.74 -0.41 17.30
CA TRP A 169 16.45 0.09 16.14
C TRP A 169 17.44 -0.93 15.59
N ALA A 170 18.19 -1.60 16.47
CA ALA A 170 19.06 -2.69 16.07
C ALA A 170 18.28 -3.88 15.45
N GLU A 171 17.10 -4.22 16.02
CA GLU A 171 16.20 -5.20 15.40
C GLU A 171 15.70 -4.73 14.02
N PHE A 172 15.49 -3.41 13.82
CA PHE A 172 14.99 -2.86 12.56
C PHE A 172 16.06 -2.92 11.45
N ILE A 173 17.32 -2.69 11.80
CA ILE A 173 18.47 -2.88 10.91
C ILE A 173 18.55 -4.34 10.46
N GLU A 174 18.44 -5.29 11.40
CA GLU A 174 18.48 -6.72 11.07
C GLU A 174 17.25 -7.17 10.25
N TYR A 175 16.09 -6.57 10.52
CA TYR A 175 14.88 -6.79 9.73
C TYR A 175 15.07 -6.34 8.26
N ASN A 176 15.60 -5.15 8.02
CA ASN A 176 15.88 -4.63 6.68
C ASN A 176 16.92 -5.49 5.94
N ARG A 177 17.99 -5.92 6.64
CA ARG A 177 18.98 -6.88 6.12
C ARG A 177 18.30 -8.17 5.66
N ARG A 178 17.43 -8.72 6.49
CA ARG A 178 16.73 -9.97 6.23
C ARG A 178 15.81 -9.89 5.01
N ASP A 179 15.17 -8.76 4.78
CA ASP A 179 14.27 -8.59 3.64
C ASP A 179 15.05 -8.69 2.32
N VAL A 180 16.27 -8.12 2.23
CA VAL A 180 17.17 -8.30 1.07
C VAL A 180 17.61 -9.76 0.92
N GLU A 181 17.98 -10.45 2.00
CA GLU A 181 18.39 -11.86 1.94
C GLU A 181 17.25 -12.75 1.42
N VAL A 182 16.02 -12.52 1.88
CA VAL A 182 14.84 -13.29 1.46
C VAL A 182 14.50 -12.97 0.01
N GLU A 183 14.55 -11.69 -0.40
CA GLU A 183 14.36 -11.27 -1.80
C GLU A 183 15.32 -12.03 -2.72
N ILE A 184 16.63 -12.05 -2.40
CA ILE A 184 17.66 -12.72 -3.21
C ILE A 184 17.38 -14.22 -3.31
N LYS A 185 17.00 -14.88 -2.22
CA LYS A 185 16.66 -16.30 -2.25
C LYS A 185 15.48 -16.58 -3.19
N ILE A 186 14.42 -15.76 -3.12
CA ILE A 186 13.26 -15.87 -4.02
C ILE A 186 13.67 -15.61 -5.46
N ARG A 187 14.37 -14.50 -5.70
CA ARG A 187 14.83 -14.11 -7.04
C ARG A 187 15.67 -15.20 -7.70
N LYS A 188 16.65 -15.77 -6.98
CA LYS A 188 17.49 -16.89 -7.49
C LYS A 188 16.67 -18.12 -7.91
N LEU A 189 15.53 -18.37 -7.26
CA LEU A 189 14.61 -19.43 -7.67
C LEU A 189 13.80 -19.03 -8.91
N CYS A 190 13.30 -17.80 -8.95
CA CYS A 190 12.54 -17.26 -10.08
C CYS A 190 13.42 -17.09 -11.33
N ASP A 191 14.71 -16.77 -11.19
CA ASP A 191 15.66 -16.61 -12.30
C ASP A 191 15.86 -17.90 -13.13
N LYS A 192 15.48 -19.06 -12.59
CA LYS A 192 15.43 -20.32 -13.36
C LYS A 192 14.34 -20.32 -14.43
N PHE A 193 13.39 -19.43 -14.32
CA PHE A 193 12.26 -19.24 -15.21
C PHE A 193 12.20 -17.76 -15.60
N PRO A 194 13.01 -17.30 -16.56
CA PRO A 194 13.12 -15.89 -16.89
C PRO A 194 11.79 -15.32 -17.38
N MET A 195 11.50 -14.10 -16.95
CA MET A 195 10.33 -13.35 -17.43
C MET A 195 10.46 -13.10 -18.93
N LEU A 196 9.35 -13.20 -19.67
CA LEU A 196 9.33 -12.88 -21.09
C LEU A 196 9.66 -11.39 -21.32
N PRO A 197 10.39 -11.05 -22.40
CA PRO A 197 10.71 -9.65 -22.70
C PRO A 197 9.49 -8.75 -22.84
N GLU A 198 8.38 -9.27 -23.35
CA GLU A 198 7.11 -8.55 -23.49
C GLU A 198 6.52 -8.20 -22.13
N GLU A 199 6.60 -9.08 -21.17
CA GLU A 199 6.14 -8.86 -19.80
C GLU A 199 6.97 -7.79 -19.08
N TYR A 200 8.28 -7.83 -19.25
CA TYR A 200 9.17 -6.80 -18.74
C TYR A 200 8.86 -5.43 -19.35
N LYS A 201 8.65 -5.38 -20.67
CA LYS A 201 8.27 -4.16 -21.38
C LYS A 201 6.89 -3.63 -20.91
N ALA A 202 5.93 -4.53 -20.65
CA ALA A 202 4.63 -4.17 -20.12
C ALA A 202 4.76 -3.58 -18.72
N TRP A 203 5.57 -4.19 -17.85
CA TRP A 203 5.88 -3.65 -16.52
C TRP A 203 6.55 -2.27 -16.60
N CYS A 204 7.56 -2.07 -17.44
CA CYS A 204 8.16 -0.75 -17.63
C CYS A 204 7.15 0.29 -18.12
N THR A 205 6.24 -0.11 -19.00
CA THR A 205 5.17 0.77 -19.50
C THR A 205 4.19 1.15 -18.40
N ASP A 206 3.78 0.19 -17.56
CA ASP A 206 2.96 0.42 -16.37
C ASP A 206 3.63 1.42 -15.42
N GLN A 207 4.93 1.23 -15.13
CA GLN A 207 5.68 2.16 -14.30
C GLN A 207 5.65 3.59 -14.86
N ARG A 208 5.85 3.76 -16.18
CA ARG A 208 5.80 5.09 -16.81
C ARG A 208 4.41 5.73 -16.79
N ILE A 209 3.35 4.92 -16.93
CA ILE A 209 1.97 5.41 -16.81
C ILE A 209 1.75 5.93 -15.38
N ASN A 210 2.20 5.17 -14.40
CA ASN A 210 2.10 5.52 -12.99
C ASN A 210 2.94 6.75 -12.62
N ASP A 211 4.17 6.84 -13.16
CA ASP A 211 5.05 8.01 -12.99
C ASP A 211 4.44 9.28 -13.59
N ARG A 212 3.80 9.18 -14.75
CA ARG A 212 3.12 10.31 -15.38
C ARG A 212 1.86 10.73 -14.61
N GLY A 213 1.18 9.76 -14.02
CA GLY A 213 -0.08 9.97 -13.32
C GLY A 213 -1.24 10.40 -14.22
N VAL A 214 -2.42 10.51 -13.62
CA VAL A 214 -3.67 10.93 -14.28
C VAL A 214 -4.15 12.22 -13.62
N ARG A 215 -4.40 13.26 -14.42
CA ARG A 215 -4.91 14.53 -13.90
C ARG A 215 -6.29 14.36 -13.26
N LEU A 216 -6.44 14.90 -12.07
CA LEU A 216 -7.70 14.96 -11.35
C LEU A 216 -8.37 16.32 -11.56
N ASP A 217 -9.64 16.31 -11.90
CA ASP A 217 -10.50 17.49 -11.77
C ASP A 217 -10.87 17.61 -10.27
N LYS A 218 -10.12 18.48 -9.57
CA LYS A 218 -10.29 18.69 -8.12
C LYS A 218 -11.64 19.31 -7.81
N ASP A 219 -12.07 20.30 -8.61
CA ASP A 219 -13.33 21.01 -8.38
C ASP A 219 -14.52 20.04 -8.48
N LEU A 220 -14.47 19.13 -9.46
CA LEU A 220 -15.45 18.07 -9.58
C LEU A 220 -15.39 17.11 -8.38
N ALA A 221 -14.20 16.69 -7.97
CA ALA A 221 -14.04 15.76 -6.86
C ALA A 221 -14.56 16.38 -5.54
N ASP A 222 -14.20 17.62 -5.25
CA ASP A 222 -14.64 18.35 -4.07
C ASP A 222 -16.17 18.56 -4.07
N SER A 223 -16.74 18.97 -5.20
CA SER A 223 -18.19 19.13 -5.35
C SER A 223 -18.95 17.83 -5.12
N VAL A 224 -18.42 16.68 -5.61
CA VAL A 224 -19.04 15.36 -5.37
C VAL A 224 -18.97 14.98 -3.89
N ILE A 225 -17.86 15.25 -3.20
CA ILE A 225 -17.70 14.98 -1.77
C ILE A 225 -18.70 15.82 -0.96
N GLU A 226 -18.72 17.14 -1.18
CA GLU A 226 -19.65 18.06 -0.50
C GLU A 226 -21.12 17.66 -0.70
N LEU A 227 -21.50 17.36 -1.94
CA LEU A 227 -22.86 16.92 -2.26
C LEU A 227 -23.21 15.60 -1.57
N SER A 228 -22.28 14.64 -1.57
CA SER A 228 -22.44 13.34 -0.91
C SER A 228 -22.60 13.47 0.59
N GLU A 229 -21.82 14.35 1.24
CA GLU A 229 -21.93 14.63 2.67
C GLU A 229 -23.24 15.32 3.02
N ALA A 230 -23.63 16.35 2.27
CA ALA A 230 -24.91 17.05 2.45
C ALA A 230 -26.10 16.11 2.29
N TYR A 231 -26.08 15.26 1.25
CA TYR A 231 -27.11 14.26 1.01
C TYR A 231 -27.18 13.21 2.14
N SER A 232 -26.04 12.68 2.58
CA SER A 232 -25.96 11.73 3.68
C SER A 232 -26.50 12.32 4.98
N LYS A 233 -26.16 13.59 5.27
CA LYS A 233 -26.68 14.32 6.43
C LYS A 233 -28.19 14.49 6.38
N SER A 234 -28.74 14.81 5.19
CA SER A 234 -30.19 14.90 4.97
C SER A 234 -30.89 13.56 5.21
N LEU A 235 -30.34 12.46 4.67
CA LEU A 235 -30.87 11.11 4.85
C LEU A 235 -30.85 10.68 6.33
N LEU A 236 -29.74 10.94 7.02
CA LEU A 236 -29.63 10.65 8.46
C LEU A 236 -30.63 11.47 9.29
N GLY A 237 -30.85 12.74 8.94
CA GLY A 237 -31.89 13.59 9.59
C GLY A 237 -33.29 13.02 9.40
N ARG A 238 -33.62 12.55 8.20
CA ARG A 238 -34.91 11.89 7.92
C ARG A 238 -35.05 10.56 8.66
N ALA A 239 -33.99 9.73 8.68
CA ALA A 239 -34.01 8.48 9.44
C ALA A 239 -34.19 8.75 10.96
N LYS A 240 -33.52 9.78 11.49
CA LYS A 240 -33.66 10.20 12.90
C LYS A 240 -35.09 10.64 13.22
N ALA A 241 -35.70 11.41 12.36
CA ALA A 241 -37.11 11.87 12.54
C ALA A 241 -38.09 10.69 12.56
N ILE A 242 -37.87 9.65 11.75
CA ILE A 242 -38.73 8.48 11.70
C ILE A 242 -38.49 7.53 12.88
N THR A 243 -37.22 7.27 13.21
CA THR A 243 -36.86 6.24 14.19
C THR A 243 -36.79 6.75 15.63
N GLY A 244 -36.58 8.05 15.84
CA GLY A 244 -36.26 8.63 17.15
C GLY A 244 -34.89 8.26 17.71
N LEU A 245 -34.04 7.54 16.92
CA LEU A 245 -32.73 7.10 17.36
C LEU A 245 -31.72 8.26 17.37
N ASP A 246 -30.81 8.26 18.33
CA ASP A 246 -29.71 9.22 18.37
C ASP A 246 -28.77 9.06 17.17
N ASN A 247 -28.46 7.81 16.81
CA ASN A 247 -27.65 7.48 15.65
C ASN A 247 -28.29 6.38 14.79
N PRO A 248 -29.14 6.74 13.80
CA PRO A 248 -29.77 5.78 12.90
C PRO A 248 -28.79 4.98 12.04
N ASN A 249 -27.53 5.42 11.93
CA ASN A 249 -26.47 4.69 11.22
C ASN A 249 -25.80 3.60 12.07
N SER A 250 -26.04 3.61 13.39
CA SER A 250 -25.57 2.55 14.28
C SER A 250 -26.29 1.24 13.97
N LEU A 251 -25.53 0.21 13.57
CA LEU A 251 -26.09 -1.13 13.33
C LEU A 251 -26.86 -1.68 14.53
N GLN A 252 -26.34 -1.47 15.74
CA GLN A 252 -26.94 -1.95 16.97
C GLN A 252 -28.26 -1.27 17.26
N GLN A 253 -28.32 0.06 17.18
CA GLN A 253 -29.54 0.82 17.43
C GLN A 253 -30.61 0.53 16.37
N LEU A 254 -30.20 0.48 15.10
CA LEU A 254 -31.12 0.22 13.98
C LEU A 254 -31.69 -1.20 14.01
N LYS A 255 -30.89 -2.20 14.34
CA LYS A 255 -31.36 -3.59 14.51
C LYS A 255 -32.43 -3.69 15.60
N LEU A 256 -32.18 -3.06 16.75
CA LEU A 256 -33.13 -3.06 17.87
C LEU A 256 -34.45 -2.38 17.47
N TRP A 257 -34.38 -1.23 16.83
CA TRP A 257 -35.56 -0.53 16.33
C TRP A 257 -36.38 -1.35 15.33
N LEU A 258 -35.70 -1.97 14.37
CA LEU A 258 -36.34 -2.85 13.37
C LEU A 258 -36.95 -4.10 14.03
N SER A 259 -36.25 -4.72 14.97
CA SER A 259 -36.74 -5.90 15.67
C SER A 259 -38.05 -5.58 16.46
N ASN A 260 -38.09 -4.42 17.10
CA ASN A 260 -39.28 -3.98 17.84
C ASN A 260 -40.46 -3.63 16.91
N ARG A 261 -40.18 -3.09 15.72
CA ARG A 261 -41.23 -2.70 14.76
C ARG A 261 -41.77 -3.89 13.96
N LEU A 262 -40.95 -4.90 13.70
CA LEU A 262 -41.32 -6.06 12.90
C LEU A 262 -41.70 -7.30 13.73
N ASP A 263 -41.61 -7.16 15.07
CA ASP A 263 -41.80 -8.28 16.01
C ASP A 263 -40.97 -9.53 15.62
N LYS A 264 -39.75 -9.28 15.13
CA LYS A 264 -38.83 -10.28 14.61
C LYS A 264 -37.38 -9.94 14.95
N THR A 265 -36.59 -10.90 15.39
CA THR A 265 -35.15 -10.69 15.60
C THR A 265 -34.43 -10.42 14.28
N ILE A 266 -33.71 -9.29 14.20
CA ILE A 266 -32.89 -8.92 13.04
C ILE A 266 -31.43 -9.22 13.38
N GLU A 267 -30.89 -10.28 12.77
CA GLU A 267 -29.53 -10.72 13.03
C GLU A 267 -28.48 -9.94 12.21
N GLY A 268 -28.79 -9.55 10.97
CA GLY A 268 -27.93 -8.83 10.06
C GLY A 268 -28.61 -7.64 9.39
N LEU A 269 -27.82 -6.69 8.88
CA LEU A 269 -28.25 -5.60 8.00
C LEU A 269 -27.21 -5.41 6.87
N THR A 270 -26.79 -6.54 6.28
CA THR A 270 -26.01 -6.54 5.05
C THR A 270 -26.87 -6.04 3.87
N LYS A 271 -26.27 -5.79 2.73
CA LYS A 271 -27.03 -5.39 1.53
C LYS A 271 -28.08 -6.44 1.15
N ALA A 272 -27.77 -7.72 1.31
CA ALA A 272 -28.68 -8.83 1.04
C ALA A 272 -29.86 -8.83 2.04
N ASP A 273 -29.57 -8.73 3.34
CA ASP A 273 -30.59 -8.70 4.40
C ASP A 273 -31.58 -7.54 4.20
N VAL A 274 -31.07 -6.35 3.86
CA VAL A 274 -31.89 -5.17 3.60
C VAL A 274 -32.76 -5.37 2.35
N SER A 275 -32.22 -5.98 1.27
CA SER A 275 -32.98 -6.26 0.06
C SER A 275 -34.09 -7.26 0.33
N GLU A 276 -33.82 -8.34 1.08
CA GLU A 276 -34.81 -9.35 1.49
C GLU A 276 -35.95 -8.74 2.34
N LEU A 277 -35.59 -7.86 3.30
CA LEU A 277 -36.59 -7.16 4.12
C LEU A 277 -37.50 -6.27 3.28
N LEU A 278 -36.98 -5.60 2.26
CA LEU A 278 -37.73 -4.70 1.38
C LEU A 278 -38.69 -5.44 0.44
N GLU A 279 -38.50 -6.74 0.18
CA GLU A 279 -39.42 -7.60 -0.61
C GLU A 279 -40.69 -8.00 0.17
N ASN A 280 -40.62 -7.90 1.50
CA ASN A 280 -41.78 -8.23 2.34
C ASN A 280 -42.80 -7.08 2.43
N ASP A 281 -44.02 -7.42 2.83
CA ASP A 281 -45.04 -6.43 3.19
C ASP A 281 -44.70 -5.85 4.59
N ILE A 282 -44.13 -4.66 4.61
CA ILE A 282 -43.67 -3.98 5.78
C ILE A 282 -44.23 -2.56 5.86
N ASP A 283 -44.35 -2.04 7.09
CA ASP A 283 -44.80 -0.69 7.39
C ASP A 283 -43.96 0.36 6.59
N ALA A 284 -44.66 1.43 6.18
CA ALA A 284 -44.09 2.50 5.35
C ALA A 284 -42.86 3.18 5.97
N ASP A 285 -42.84 3.35 7.32
CA ASP A 285 -41.73 3.94 8.04
C ASP A 285 -40.51 3.00 8.04
N VAL A 286 -40.73 1.68 8.23
CA VAL A 286 -39.70 0.66 8.16
C VAL A 286 -39.10 0.61 6.75
N ARG A 287 -39.96 0.58 5.73
CA ARG A 287 -39.52 0.61 4.32
C ARG A 287 -38.63 1.82 4.05
N LYS A 288 -39.04 3.00 4.46
CA LYS A 288 -38.33 4.24 4.24
C LYS A 288 -36.96 4.28 4.93
N VAL A 289 -36.87 3.73 6.14
CA VAL A 289 -35.62 3.62 6.89
C VAL A 289 -34.66 2.61 6.23
N LEU A 290 -35.16 1.48 5.73
CA LEU A 290 -34.37 0.50 4.99
C LEU A 290 -33.85 1.04 3.65
N GLU A 291 -34.67 1.80 2.91
CA GLU A 291 -34.27 2.51 1.69
C GLU A 291 -33.16 3.53 1.99
N ILE A 292 -33.31 4.32 3.04
CA ILE A 292 -32.26 5.25 3.51
C ILE A 292 -30.99 4.49 3.85
N ARG A 293 -31.08 3.36 4.54
CA ARG A 293 -29.95 2.51 4.87
C ARG A 293 -29.23 2.00 3.60
N GLN A 294 -29.99 1.60 2.59
CA GLN A 294 -29.46 1.14 1.31
C GLN A 294 -28.73 2.29 0.57
N GLU A 295 -29.31 3.50 0.56
CA GLU A 295 -28.67 4.68 -0.03
C GLU A 295 -27.36 5.06 0.70
N LEU A 296 -27.36 5.11 2.03
CA LEU A 296 -26.17 5.38 2.84
C LEU A 296 -25.10 4.29 2.70
N GLY A 297 -25.48 3.09 2.30
CA GLY A 297 -24.59 1.97 2.04
C GLY A 297 -23.85 2.05 0.70
N LYS A 298 -24.23 2.95 -0.21
CA LYS A 298 -23.60 3.13 -1.52
C LYS A 298 -22.18 3.68 -1.33
N THR A 299 -21.21 3.03 -1.99
CA THR A 299 -19.79 3.37 -1.85
C THR A 299 -19.21 4.07 -3.07
N SER A 300 -20.03 4.35 -4.10
CA SER A 300 -19.58 4.91 -5.37
C SER A 300 -18.88 6.27 -5.24
N THR A 301 -19.24 7.08 -4.24
CA THR A 301 -18.63 8.39 -3.98
C THR A 301 -17.34 8.32 -3.15
N LYS A 302 -17.10 7.22 -2.43
CA LYS A 302 -15.87 7.06 -1.58
C LYS A 302 -14.59 7.13 -2.38
N LYS A 303 -14.62 6.75 -3.67
CA LYS A 303 -13.46 6.85 -4.56
C LYS A 303 -12.95 8.29 -4.73
N TYR A 304 -13.84 9.29 -4.67
CA TYR A 304 -13.43 10.70 -4.77
C TYR A 304 -12.64 11.15 -3.55
N VAL A 305 -12.99 10.68 -2.37
CA VAL A 305 -12.20 10.90 -1.14
C VAL A 305 -10.80 10.26 -1.27
N THR A 306 -10.74 9.04 -1.81
CA THR A 306 -9.46 8.38 -2.07
C THR A 306 -8.63 9.15 -3.11
N MET A 307 -9.26 9.63 -4.18
CA MET A 307 -8.61 10.45 -5.19
C MET A 307 -8.05 11.75 -4.59
N GLN A 308 -8.84 12.45 -3.76
CA GLN A 308 -8.40 13.68 -3.07
C GLN A 308 -7.22 13.43 -2.12
N ASN A 309 -7.22 12.29 -1.41
CA ASN A 309 -6.10 11.91 -0.54
C ASN A 309 -4.82 11.58 -1.33
N SER A 310 -4.96 11.10 -2.57
CA SER A 310 -3.85 10.59 -3.39
C SER A 310 -3.33 11.61 -4.40
N VAL A 311 -4.03 12.73 -4.61
CA VAL A 311 -3.59 13.76 -5.55
C VAL A 311 -2.30 14.42 -5.06
N CYS A 312 -1.32 14.53 -5.96
CA CYS A 312 -0.05 15.20 -5.73
C CYS A 312 -0.12 16.70 -6.08
N ASP A 313 0.96 17.42 -5.87
CA ASP A 313 1.01 18.90 -6.03
C ASP A 313 0.91 19.37 -7.49
N ASP A 314 1.09 18.45 -8.45
CA ASP A 314 0.91 18.66 -9.88
C ASP A 314 -0.52 18.38 -10.38
N ASP A 315 -1.51 18.25 -9.47
CA ASP A 315 -2.91 17.92 -9.75
C ASP A 315 -3.11 16.53 -10.36
N ARG A 316 -2.15 15.62 -10.18
CA ARG A 316 -2.23 14.25 -10.69
C ARG A 316 -2.29 13.23 -9.58
N ILE A 317 -2.97 12.14 -9.86
CA ILE A 317 -2.89 10.92 -9.08
C ILE A 317 -1.85 10.03 -9.75
N HIS A 318 -0.74 9.79 -9.07
CA HIS A 318 0.30 8.88 -9.50
C HIS A 318 0.07 7.49 -8.93
N GLY A 319 0.50 6.46 -9.65
CA GLY A 319 0.31 5.08 -9.21
C GLY A 319 -1.14 4.57 -9.26
N PRO A 320 -2.04 5.08 -10.15
CA PRO A 320 -3.43 4.62 -10.17
C PRO A 320 -3.61 3.25 -10.83
N VAL A 321 -2.60 2.79 -11.55
CA VAL A 321 -2.63 1.51 -12.27
C VAL A 321 -1.83 0.48 -11.50
N SER A 322 -2.36 -0.72 -11.36
CA SER A 322 -1.65 -1.87 -10.81
C SER A 322 -1.39 -2.86 -11.93
N TYR A 323 -0.11 -3.12 -12.21
CA TYR A 323 0.27 -4.21 -13.10
C TYR A 323 -0.21 -5.52 -12.50
N THR A 324 -1.14 -6.17 -13.20
CA THR A 324 -1.60 -7.50 -12.89
C THR A 324 -1.22 -8.41 -14.06
N HIS A 325 -0.18 -9.20 -13.89
CA HIS A 325 0.21 -10.22 -14.87
C HIS A 325 -0.92 -11.23 -15.15
N LEU A 326 -1.82 -11.41 -14.20
CA LEU A 326 -2.94 -12.33 -14.31
C LEU A 326 -4.25 -11.59 -14.57
N THR A 327 -4.49 -11.17 -15.79
CA THR A 327 -5.79 -11.44 -16.39
C THR A 327 -5.73 -12.88 -16.89
N LEU A 328 -6.10 -13.87 -16.05
CA LEU A 328 -6.61 -15.12 -16.60
C LEU A 328 -7.66 -14.70 -17.62
N PRO A 329 -7.61 -15.17 -18.89
CA PRO A 329 -8.70 -14.94 -19.78
C PRO A 329 -9.94 -15.46 -19.08
N THR A 330 -10.85 -14.55 -18.74
CA THR A 330 -12.17 -14.94 -18.28
C THR A 330 -12.76 -15.65 -19.47
N ILE A 331 -12.69 -16.98 -19.44
CA ILE A 331 -13.43 -17.80 -20.40
C ILE A 331 -14.88 -17.50 -20.05
N ALA A 332 -15.48 -16.63 -20.88
CA ALA A 332 -16.88 -16.34 -20.82
C ALA A 332 -17.69 -17.60 -21.24
#